data_0af67cf9cd0396fc8c2f79b8ca9dc5c3
#
_entry.id   0af67cf9cd0396fc8c2f79b8ca9dc5c3
#
_cell.length_a   1.000
_cell.length_b   1.000
_cell.length_c   1.000
_cell.angle_alpha   90.00
_cell.angle_beta   90.00
_cell.angle_gamma   90.00
#
_symmetry.space_group_name_H-M   'P 1'
#
loop_
_entity.id
_entity.type
_entity.pdbx_description
1 polymer ?
#
loop_
_entity_poly.entity_id
_entity_poly.type
_entity_poly.pdbx_seq_one_letter_code
_entity_poly.pdbx_strand_id
1 'polypeptide(L)'
;VRLWVAQDARESMQQKLREQGWSGEDYVLLHPGARWHFKCWEDGKNAAIVQLLLNSGQNVVLTASPDTVEQYMLQEIIGRLNIPEGRKVYVLSGCLSLRELAAAIEGAKLFVGVDSAPMHIAAALDKPQIALFGASWVDKWRPYSEQAEVIYAGDYAELPNPDSIDTNDPTRLLKAIPLQDVWDKISAKLEALEA
;
A
#
# COMPACT_ATOMS: atom_id res chain seq x y z
N VAL A 1 8.65 18.45 1.76
CA VAL A 1 8.12 18.41 0.39
C VAL A 1 6.62 18.34 0.50
N ARG A 2 5.89 19.18 -0.23
CA ARG A 2 4.42 19.12 -0.31
C ARG A 2 4.00 18.88 -1.74
N LEU A 3 3.11 17.92 -1.93
CA LEU A 3 2.46 17.63 -3.22
C LEU A 3 1.06 18.25 -3.22
N TRP A 4 0.67 18.84 -4.34
CA TRP A 4 -0.68 19.35 -4.57
C TRP A 4 -1.37 18.50 -5.63
N VAL A 5 -2.51 17.95 -5.30
CA VAL A 5 -3.32 17.19 -6.26
C VAL A 5 -4.23 18.15 -7.01
N ALA A 6 -4.24 18.08 -8.32
CA ALA A 6 -5.10 18.91 -9.16
C ALA A 6 -6.54 18.38 -9.16
N GLN A 7 -7.50 19.29 -9.33
CA GLN A 7 -8.93 18.95 -9.26
C GLN A 7 -9.36 17.96 -10.34
N ASP A 8 -8.83 18.12 -11.56
CA ASP A 8 -9.10 17.19 -12.67
C ASP A 8 -8.65 15.75 -12.38
N ALA A 9 -7.51 15.59 -11.68
CA ALA A 9 -7.02 14.28 -11.26
C ALA A 9 -7.92 13.64 -10.19
N ARG A 10 -8.44 14.45 -9.23
CA ARG A 10 -9.42 13.97 -8.24
C ARG A 10 -10.70 13.50 -8.91
N GLU A 11 -11.24 14.30 -9.82
CA GLU A 11 -12.50 13.99 -10.52
C GLU A 11 -12.34 12.72 -11.37
N SER A 12 -11.26 12.59 -12.11
CA SER A 12 -10.97 11.41 -12.93
C SER A 12 -10.81 10.15 -12.08
N MET A 13 -10.04 10.22 -11.00
CA MET A 13 -9.86 9.11 -10.06
C MET A 13 -11.19 8.70 -9.42
N GLN A 14 -11.97 9.67 -8.92
CA GLN A 14 -13.27 9.41 -8.31
C GLN A 14 -14.25 8.81 -9.30
N GLN A 15 -14.21 9.20 -10.59
CA GLN A 15 -15.04 8.60 -11.62
C GLN A 15 -14.74 7.10 -11.76
N LYS A 16 -13.46 6.71 -11.77
CA LYS A 16 -13.05 5.30 -11.83
C LYS A 16 -13.52 4.49 -10.60
N LEU A 17 -13.54 5.11 -9.41
CA LEU A 17 -14.12 4.48 -8.22
C LEU A 17 -15.65 4.36 -8.32
N ARG A 18 -16.33 5.43 -8.78
CA ARG A 18 -17.81 5.39 -8.97
C ARG A 18 -18.25 4.32 -9.95
N GLU A 19 -17.47 4.05 -10.99
CA GLU A 19 -17.72 2.96 -11.95
C GLU A 19 -17.70 1.57 -11.30
N GLN A 20 -17.05 1.45 -10.14
CA GLN A 20 -17.05 0.25 -9.29
C GLN A 20 -18.08 0.32 -8.13
N GLY A 21 -18.93 1.35 -8.12
CA GLY A 21 -19.99 1.53 -7.13
C GLY A 21 -19.56 2.25 -5.85
N TRP A 22 -18.46 3.00 -5.88
CA TRP A 22 -18.08 3.90 -4.78
C TRP A 22 -19.02 5.09 -4.71
N SER A 23 -19.48 5.42 -3.51
CA SER A 23 -20.43 6.51 -3.26
C SER A 23 -19.90 7.58 -2.28
N GLY A 24 -18.61 7.58 -2.03
CA GLY A 24 -17.95 8.56 -1.16
C GLY A 24 -17.53 8.02 0.20
N GLU A 25 -17.65 6.72 0.42
CA GLU A 25 -17.21 6.07 1.64
C GLU A 25 -15.69 6.11 1.81
N ASP A 26 -15.25 6.18 3.07
CA ASP A 26 -13.84 6.12 3.43
C ASP A 26 -13.21 4.78 3.05
N TYR A 27 -11.91 4.79 2.77
CA TYR A 27 -11.13 3.60 2.46
C TYR A 27 -9.69 3.66 2.96
N VAL A 28 -9.11 2.49 3.17
CA VAL A 28 -7.67 2.29 3.31
C VAL A 28 -7.11 1.93 1.94
N LEU A 29 -6.01 2.55 1.53
CA LEU A 29 -5.37 2.24 0.26
C LEU A 29 -4.16 1.35 0.50
N LEU A 30 -4.13 0.19 -0.17
CA LEU A 30 -2.98 -0.72 -0.20
C LEU A 30 -2.34 -0.73 -1.59
N HIS A 31 -1.04 -0.45 -1.64
CA HIS A 31 -0.20 -0.60 -2.83
C HIS A 31 0.91 -1.63 -2.54
N PRO A 32 0.70 -2.92 -2.85
CA PRO A 32 1.62 -3.98 -2.45
C PRO A 32 2.85 -4.11 -3.35
N GLY A 33 2.81 -3.48 -4.53
CA GLY A 33 3.79 -3.61 -5.58
C GLY A 33 4.97 -2.65 -5.47
N ALA A 34 6.08 -3.04 -6.08
CA ALA A 34 7.24 -2.23 -6.36
C ALA A 34 7.92 -2.72 -7.65
N ARG A 35 8.67 -1.85 -8.32
CA ARG A 35 9.41 -2.19 -9.53
C ARG A 35 10.28 -3.46 -9.39
N TRP A 36 10.84 -3.68 -8.20
CA TRP A 36 11.69 -4.82 -7.90
C TRP A 36 10.99 -5.76 -6.92
N HIS A 37 10.88 -7.02 -7.30
CA HIS A 37 10.11 -8.03 -6.57
C HIS A 37 10.62 -8.28 -5.14
N PHE A 38 11.92 -8.15 -4.92
CA PHE A 38 12.52 -8.28 -3.59
C PHE A 38 12.03 -7.23 -2.58
N LYS A 39 11.45 -6.12 -3.05
CA LYS A 39 10.83 -5.08 -2.21
C LYS A 39 9.37 -5.37 -1.87
N CYS A 40 8.79 -6.43 -2.39
CA CYS A 40 7.39 -6.79 -2.14
C CYS A 40 7.26 -7.78 -0.99
N TRP A 41 6.16 -7.64 -0.26
CA TRP A 41 5.76 -8.60 0.75
C TRP A 41 4.99 -9.76 0.11
N GLU A 42 4.81 -10.88 0.85
CA GLU A 42 4.13 -12.07 0.33
C GLU A 42 2.65 -11.80 0.05
N ASP A 43 2.13 -12.34 -1.06
CA ASP A 43 0.74 -12.12 -1.49
C ASP A 43 -0.26 -12.62 -0.46
N GLY A 44 0.03 -13.75 0.19
CA GLY A 44 -0.81 -14.29 1.25
C GLY A 44 -0.91 -13.38 2.48
N LYS A 45 0.19 -12.73 2.86
CA LYS A 45 0.21 -11.78 3.97
C LYS A 45 -0.50 -10.46 3.59
N ASN A 46 -0.30 -9.97 2.36
CA ASN A 46 -1.06 -8.84 1.84
C ASN A 46 -2.56 -9.12 1.83
N ALA A 47 -2.98 -10.30 1.35
CA ALA A 47 -4.37 -10.73 1.37
C ALA A 47 -4.94 -10.82 2.80
N ALA A 48 -4.16 -11.32 3.74
CA ALA A 48 -4.55 -11.40 5.15
C ALA A 48 -4.76 -10.00 5.76
N ILE A 49 -3.90 -9.02 5.46
CA ILE A 49 -4.09 -7.62 5.88
C ILE A 49 -5.38 -7.03 5.29
N VAL A 50 -5.63 -7.23 4.00
CA VAL A 50 -6.88 -6.78 3.37
C VAL A 50 -8.08 -7.41 4.04
N GLN A 51 -8.03 -8.73 4.32
CA GLN A 51 -9.11 -9.43 5.02
C GLN A 51 -9.36 -8.90 6.43
N LEU A 52 -8.30 -8.62 7.19
CA LEU A 52 -8.39 -8.02 8.53
C LEU A 52 -8.99 -6.61 8.48
N LEU A 53 -8.62 -5.79 7.50
CA LEU A 53 -9.21 -4.48 7.26
C LEU A 53 -10.72 -4.58 6.98
N LEU A 54 -11.12 -5.48 6.08
CA LEU A 54 -12.53 -5.70 5.76
C LEU A 54 -13.32 -6.17 6.99
N ASN A 55 -12.77 -7.11 7.75
CA ASN A 55 -13.40 -7.64 8.96
C ASN A 55 -13.50 -6.58 10.08
N SER A 56 -12.59 -5.61 10.12
CA SER A 56 -12.65 -4.48 11.06
C SER A 56 -13.56 -3.34 10.60
N GLY A 57 -14.27 -3.52 9.50
CA GLY A 57 -15.25 -2.54 9.00
C GLY A 57 -14.70 -1.52 8.01
N GLN A 58 -13.46 -1.66 7.54
CA GLN A 58 -12.88 -0.77 6.53
C GLN A 58 -13.24 -1.24 5.11
N ASN A 59 -13.37 -0.29 4.18
CA ASN A 59 -13.31 -0.57 2.75
C ASN A 59 -11.85 -0.42 2.28
N VAL A 60 -11.49 -1.08 1.20
CA VAL A 60 -10.10 -1.10 0.72
C VAL A 60 -10.05 -0.72 -0.76
N VAL A 61 -9.12 0.16 -1.11
CA VAL A 61 -8.70 0.42 -2.49
C VAL A 61 -7.35 -0.27 -2.70
N LEU A 62 -7.29 -1.13 -3.71
CA LEU A 62 -6.07 -1.80 -4.14
C LEU A 62 -5.55 -1.13 -5.41
N THR A 63 -4.27 -0.77 -5.41
CA THR A 63 -3.62 -0.15 -6.57
C THR A 63 -2.40 -0.95 -7.02
N ALA A 64 -2.16 -0.94 -8.33
CA ALA A 64 -0.96 -1.49 -8.96
C ALA A 64 -0.56 -0.64 -10.16
N SER A 65 0.72 -0.65 -10.52
CA SER A 65 1.21 -0.07 -11.76
C SER A 65 0.70 -0.84 -12.99
N PRO A 66 0.92 -0.34 -14.22
CA PRO A 66 0.62 -1.08 -15.45
C PRO A 66 1.47 -2.34 -15.66
N ASP A 67 2.48 -2.57 -14.81
CA ASP A 67 3.34 -3.75 -14.90
C ASP A 67 2.52 -5.04 -14.67
N THR A 68 2.74 -6.04 -15.54
CA THR A 68 1.97 -7.29 -15.51
C THR A 68 2.24 -8.12 -14.25
N VAL A 69 3.43 -8.03 -13.67
CA VAL A 69 3.78 -8.76 -12.44
C VAL A 69 3.02 -8.17 -11.25
N GLU A 70 2.95 -6.83 -11.14
CA GLU A 70 2.16 -6.18 -10.10
C GLU A 70 0.65 -6.45 -10.26
N GLN A 71 0.16 -6.44 -11.50
CA GLN A 71 -1.25 -6.76 -11.75
C GLN A 71 -1.59 -8.22 -11.40
N TYR A 72 -0.70 -9.16 -11.71
CA TYR A 72 -0.85 -10.55 -11.31
C TYR A 72 -0.84 -10.72 -9.79
N MET A 73 0.09 -10.04 -9.09
CA MET A 73 0.14 -10.00 -7.63
C MET A 73 -1.21 -9.55 -7.05
N LEU A 74 -1.81 -8.51 -7.62
CA LEU A 74 -3.11 -8.01 -7.17
C LEU A 74 -4.22 -9.04 -7.37
N GLN A 75 -4.22 -9.77 -8.49
CA GLN A 75 -5.18 -10.86 -8.74
C GLN A 75 -5.03 -12.00 -7.73
N GLU A 76 -3.80 -12.37 -7.39
CA GLU A 76 -3.53 -13.38 -6.35
C GLU A 76 -4.03 -12.94 -4.97
N ILE A 77 -3.87 -11.67 -4.62
CA ILE A 77 -4.40 -11.10 -3.38
C ILE A 77 -5.93 -11.18 -3.38
N ILE A 78 -6.57 -10.66 -4.43
CA ILE A 78 -8.03 -10.59 -4.54
C ILE A 78 -8.65 -11.99 -4.52
N GLY A 79 -8.04 -12.96 -5.21
CA GLY A 79 -8.54 -14.34 -5.26
C GLY A 79 -8.58 -15.06 -3.92
N ARG A 80 -7.91 -14.52 -2.88
CA ARG A 80 -7.89 -15.07 -1.51
C ARG A 80 -8.90 -14.40 -0.57
N LEU A 81 -9.60 -13.36 -1.03
CA LEU A 81 -10.49 -12.57 -0.18
C LEU A 81 -11.88 -13.19 -0.09
N ASN A 82 -12.45 -13.11 1.12
CA ASN A 82 -13.87 -13.29 1.37
C ASN A 82 -14.44 -11.95 1.85
N ILE A 83 -15.12 -11.22 0.95
CA ILE A 83 -15.57 -9.85 1.22
C ILE A 83 -16.87 -9.92 2.04
N PRO A 84 -16.87 -9.42 3.29
CA PRO A 84 -18.05 -9.39 4.14
C PRO A 84 -19.17 -8.53 3.54
N GLU A 85 -20.41 -8.85 3.86
CA GLU A 85 -21.56 -8.04 3.49
C GLU A 85 -21.40 -6.58 3.98
N GLY A 86 -21.70 -5.62 3.09
CA GLY A 86 -21.56 -4.21 3.38
C GLY A 86 -20.12 -3.66 3.30
N ARG A 87 -19.14 -4.51 2.97
CA ARG A 87 -17.75 -4.07 2.71
C ARG A 87 -17.44 -4.12 1.22
N LYS A 88 -16.47 -3.32 0.80
CA LYS A 88 -16.06 -3.24 -0.61
C LYS A 88 -14.56 -3.21 -0.78
N VAL A 89 -14.12 -3.82 -1.86
CA VAL A 89 -12.76 -3.71 -2.39
C VAL A 89 -12.86 -3.08 -3.78
N TYR A 90 -12.19 -1.96 -3.96
CA TYR A 90 -12.09 -1.27 -5.23
C TYR A 90 -10.70 -1.53 -5.82
N VAL A 91 -10.64 -1.82 -7.09
CA VAL A 91 -9.38 -2.22 -7.76
C VAL A 91 -9.04 -1.21 -8.85
N LEU A 92 -7.96 -0.49 -8.64
CA LEU A 92 -7.42 0.51 -9.57
C LEU A 92 -6.06 0.02 -10.12
N SER A 93 -6.08 -1.15 -10.75
CA SER A 93 -4.89 -1.84 -11.27
C SER A 93 -4.53 -1.34 -12.67
N GLY A 94 -3.34 -0.74 -12.80
CA GLY A 94 -2.80 -0.32 -14.10
C GLY A 94 -3.56 0.78 -14.83
N CYS A 95 -4.56 1.37 -14.20
CA CYS A 95 -5.47 2.33 -14.84
C CYS A 95 -5.29 3.79 -14.36
N LEU A 96 -4.37 4.03 -13.42
CA LEU A 96 -4.11 5.35 -12.87
C LEU A 96 -2.85 5.97 -13.47
N SER A 97 -2.93 7.24 -13.86
CA SER A 97 -1.76 8.10 -13.99
C SER A 97 -1.17 8.39 -12.60
N LEU A 98 0.07 8.87 -12.52
CA LEU A 98 0.68 9.27 -11.23
C LEU A 98 -0.12 10.38 -10.52
N ARG A 99 -0.77 11.27 -11.27
CA ARG A 99 -1.63 12.32 -10.71
C ARG A 99 -2.90 11.75 -10.09
N GLU A 100 -3.53 10.78 -10.75
CA GLU A 100 -4.70 10.07 -10.23
C GLU A 100 -4.34 9.16 -9.04
N LEU A 101 -3.16 8.52 -9.07
CA LEU A 101 -2.65 7.77 -7.93
C LEU A 101 -2.45 8.69 -6.70
N ALA A 102 -1.89 9.88 -6.91
CA ALA A 102 -1.78 10.87 -5.84
C ALA A 102 -3.16 11.29 -5.31
N ALA A 103 -4.17 11.43 -6.17
CA ALA A 103 -5.55 11.70 -5.77
C ALA A 103 -6.15 10.54 -4.95
N ALA A 104 -5.91 9.30 -5.36
CA ALA A 104 -6.37 8.12 -4.62
C ALA A 104 -5.72 8.03 -3.23
N ILE A 105 -4.42 8.32 -3.14
CA ILE A 105 -3.70 8.36 -1.86
C ILE A 105 -4.19 9.52 -0.99
N GLU A 106 -4.42 10.70 -1.56
CA GLU A 106 -4.97 11.86 -0.83
C GLU A 106 -6.32 11.54 -0.20
N GLY A 107 -7.20 10.82 -0.92
CA GLY A 107 -8.53 10.44 -0.45
C GLY A 107 -8.55 9.30 0.57
N ALA A 108 -7.46 8.58 0.76
CA ALA A 108 -7.39 7.46 1.69
C ALA A 108 -7.31 7.93 3.15
N LYS A 109 -7.90 7.16 4.09
CA LYS A 109 -7.69 7.35 5.54
C LYS A 109 -6.25 6.99 5.94
N LEU A 110 -5.75 5.90 5.38
CA LEU A 110 -4.43 5.34 5.64
C LEU A 110 -3.87 4.77 4.34
N PHE A 111 -2.60 4.98 4.11
CA PHE A 111 -1.83 4.31 3.06
C PHE A 111 -1.02 3.15 3.67
N VAL A 112 -1.05 2.00 3.02
CA VAL A 112 -0.20 0.85 3.37
C VAL A 112 0.54 0.42 2.11
N GLY A 113 1.85 0.32 2.20
CA GLY A 113 2.66 -0.05 1.04
C GLY A 113 4.09 -0.43 1.39
N VAL A 114 4.90 -0.57 0.36
CA VAL A 114 6.31 -0.94 0.44
C VAL A 114 7.20 0.21 -0.02
N ASP A 115 8.52 0.07 0.09
CA ASP A 115 9.50 1.03 -0.43
C ASP A 115 9.36 1.20 -1.96
N SER A 116 8.54 2.15 -2.36
CA SER A 116 8.17 2.43 -3.75
C SER A 116 7.70 3.89 -3.93
N ALA A 117 7.55 4.35 -5.17
CA ALA A 117 7.12 5.71 -5.46
C ALA A 117 5.78 6.11 -4.79
N PRO A 118 4.74 5.26 -4.73
CA PRO A 118 3.50 5.58 -4.02
C PRO A 118 3.68 5.93 -2.55
N MET A 119 4.61 5.27 -1.84
CA MET A 119 4.95 5.58 -0.46
C MET A 119 5.50 7.02 -0.32
N HIS A 120 6.35 7.45 -1.25
CA HIS A 120 6.87 8.82 -1.26
C HIS A 120 5.79 9.85 -1.62
N ILE A 121 4.82 9.48 -2.47
CA ILE A 121 3.65 10.32 -2.75
C ILE A 121 2.82 10.47 -1.46
N ALA A 122 2.57 9.40 -0.73
CA ALA A 122 1.87 9.45 0.55
C ALA A 122 2.57 10.36 1.57
N ALA A 123 3.91 10.27 1.66
CA ALA A 123 4.71 11.16 2.51
C ALA A 123 4.61 12.63 2.08
N ALA A 124 4.65 12.91 0.77
CA ALA A 124 4.55 14.28 0.24
C ALA A 124 3.15 14.88 0.41
N LEU A 125 2.12 14.05 0.58
CA LEU A 125 0.75 14.42 0.91
C LEU A 125 0.50 14.47 2.42
N ASP A 126 1.51 14.17 3.23
CA ASP A 126 1.43 14.06 4.69
C ASP A 126 0.33 13.10 5.17
N LYS A 127 0.16 11.99 4.45
CA LYS A 127 -0.84 10.97 4.77
C LYS A 127 -0.35 10.04 5.87
N PRO A 128 -1.24 9.66 6.80
CA PRO A 128 -0.97 8.52 7.67
C PRO A 128 -0.57 7.31 6.83
N GLN A 129 0.56 6.67 7.16
CA GLN A 129 1.04 5.54 6.38
C GLN A 129 1.82 4.52 7.18
N ILE A 130 1.71 3.26 6.77
CA ILE A 130 2.55 2.14 7.18
C ILE A 130 3.36 1.71 5.96
N ALA A 131 4.69 1.79 6.07
CA ALA A 131 5.62 1.47 4.99
C ALA A 131 6.51 0.27 5.37
N LEU A 132 6.46 -0.79 4.57
CA LEU A 132 7.28 -1.98 4.76
C LEU A 132 8.59 -1.84 3.98
N PHE A 133 9.70 -2.08 4.66
CA PHE A 133 11.04 -2.01 4.09
C PHE A 133 11.75 -3.35 4.21
N GLY A 134 12.37 -3.77 3.11
CA GLY A 134 13.28 -4.90 3.04
C GLY A 134 14.73 -4.44 2.95
N ALA A 135 15.50 -5.06 2.06
CA ALA A 135 16.89 -4.73 1.81
C ALA A 135 17.03 -3.41 1.01
N SER A 136 16.75 -2.32 1.68
CA SER A 136 16.95 -0.95 1.20
C SER A 136 17.62 -0.14 2.29
N TRP A 137 18.33 0.91 1.92
CA TRP A 137 18.91 1.86 2.88
C TRP A 137 17.79 2.68 3.52
N VAL A 138 17.22 2.20 4.65
CA VAL A 138 16.08 2.82 5.34
C VAL A 138 16.37 4.30 5.66
N ASP A 139 17.57 4.62 6.16
CA ASP A 139 17.94 5.99 6.49
C ASP A 139 17.92 6.95 5.28
N LYS A 140 18.10 6.42 4.07
CA LYS A 140 18.10 7.21 2.84
C LYS A 140 16.73 7.29 2.19
N TRP A 141 15.94 6.22 2.28
CA TRP A 141 14.71 6.03 1.51
C TRP A 141 13.44 6.01 2.32
N ARG A 142 13.53 6.10 3.66
CA ARG A 142 12.33 6.17 4.50
C ARG A 142 11.43 7.35 4.09
N PRO A 143 10.11 7.23 4.26
CA PRO A 143 9.18 8.33 3.98
C PRO A 143 9.52 9.55 4.86
N TYR A 144 9.61 10.72 4.25
CA TYR A 144 9.89 11.97 4.94
C TYR A 144 8.59 12.62 5.42
N SER A 145 7.97 12.03 6.43
CA SER A 145 6.75 12.50 7.09
C SER A 145 6.68 11.95 8.52
N GLU A 146 6.24 12.74 9.45
CA GLU A 146 5.98 12.32 10.84
C GLU A 146 4.74 11.41 10.95
N GLN A 147 3.88 11.41 9.92
CA GLN A 147 2.71 10.53 9.83
C GLN A 147 3.06 9.10 9.41
N ALA A 148 4.32 8.86 8.99
CA ALA A 148 4.76 7.58 8.49
C ALA A 148 5.36 6.71 9.60
N GLU A 149 4.94 5.44 9.63
CA GLU A 149 5.59 4.39 10.40
C GLU A 149 6.25 3.39 9.45
N VAL A 150 7.52 3.07 9.73
CA VAL A 150 8.29 2.10 8.96
C VAL A 150 8.40 0.80 9.74
N ILE A 151 8.16 -0.32 9.06
CA ILE A 151 8.44 -1.67 9.58
C ILE A 151 9.56 -2.24 8.72
N TYR A 152 10.69 -2.52 9.32
CA TYR A 152 11.91 -2.92 8.64
C TYR A 152 12.20 -4.41 8.81
N ALA A 153 12.33 -5.13 7.72
CA ALA A 153 12.59 -6.58 7.73
C ALA A 153 13.92 -6.94 8.41
N GLY A 154 14.89 -6.00 8.42
CA GLY A 154 16.16 -6.18 9.12
C GLY A 154 16.05 -6.24 10.65
N ASP A 155 14.92 -5.83 11.23
CA ASP A 155 14.66 -6.01 12.67
C ASP A 155 14.27 -7.46 13.01
N TYR A 156 13.95 -8.29 12.00
CA TYR A 156 13.49 -9.67 12.15
C TYR A 156 14.45 -10.71 11.58
N ALA A 157 15.26 -10.34 10.60
CA ALA A 157 16.21 -11.24 9.94
C ALA A 157 17.39 -10.49 9.35
N GLU A 158 18.50 -11.19 9.18
CA GLU A 158 19.64 -10.68 8.44
C GLU A 158 19.27 -10.49 6.96
N LEU A 159 19.58 -9.32 6.41
CA LEU A 159 19.32 -8.96 5.02
C LEU A 159 20.61 -8.81 4.23
N PRO A 160 20.60 -9.09 2.92
CA PRO A 160 21.75 -8.81 2.07
C PRO A 160 22.02 -7.30 2.01
N ASN A 161 23.27 -6.94 1.69
CA ASN A 161 23.62 -5.55 1.43
C ASN A 161 22.81 -5.03 0.25
N PRO A 162 22.08 -3.91 0.39
CA PRO A 162 21.24 -3.35 -0.68
C PRO A 162 21.96 -3.12 -2.00
N ASP A 163 23.24 -2.76 -1.96
CA ASP A 163 24.06 -2.47 -3.16
C ASP A 163 24.49 -3.74 -3.90
N SER A 164 24.30 -4.92 -3.30
CA SER A 164 24.70 -6.22 -3.87
C SER A 164 23.53 -7.08 -4.38
N ILE A 165 22.29 -6.57 -4.30
CA ILE A 165 21.11 -7.33 -4.68
C ILE A 165 20.99 -7.38 -6.20
N ASP A 166 20.79 -8.58 -6.75
CA ASP A 166 20.33 -8.75 -8.12
C ASP A 166 18.86 -8.30 -8.21
N THR A 167 18.61 -7.26 -8.97
CA THR A 167 17.26 -6.70 -9.15
C THR A 167 16.29 -7.62 -9.89
N ASN A 168 16.81 -8.68 -10.51
CA ASN A 168 16.02 -9.73 -11.17
C ASN A 168 15.71 -10.91 -10.24
N ASP A 169 16.27 -10.93 -9.03
CA ASP A 169 16.01 -12.00 -8.06
C ASP A 169 14.52 -11.96 -7.64
N PRO A 170 13.77 -13.06 -7.81
CA PRO A 170 12.36 -13.12 -7.43
C PRO A 170 12.15 -13.25 -5.91
N THR A 171 13.21 -13.37 -5.12
CA THR A 171 13.12 -13.54 -3.67
C THR A 171 12.50 -12.30 -3.03
N ARG A 172 11.46 -12.50 -2.22
CA ARG A 172 10.81 -11.45 -1.45
C ARG A 172 11.49 -11.29 -0.11
N LEU A 173 12.27 -10.21 0.04
CA LEU A 173 13.08 -9.98 1.24
C LEU A 173 12.29 -9.39 2.42
N LEU A 174 11.01 -9.05 2.21
CA LEU A 174 10.10 -8.63 3.28
C LEU A 174 9.46 -9.81 4.03
N LYS A 175 9.67 -11.04 3.59
CA LYS A 175 9.02 -12.24 4.17
C LYS A 175 9.22 -12.41 5.67
N ALA A 176 10.31 -11.88 6.23
CA ALA A 176 10.60 -11.95 7.65
C ALA A 176 9.65 -11.09 8.52
N ILE A 177 9.02 -10.06 7.94
CA ILE A 177 8.08 -9.20 8.67
C ILE A 177 6.84 -10.02 9.06
N PRO A 178 6.52 -10.15 10.37
CA PRO A 178 5.34 -10.87 10.82
C PRO A 178 4.05 -10.15 10.42
N LEU A 179 3.04 -10.92 10.03
CA LEU A 179 1.71 -10.38 9.75
C LEU A 179 1.12 -9.62 10.95
N GLN A 180 1.28 -10.16 12.14
CA GLN A 180 0.72 -9.58 13.36
C GLN A 180 1.29 -8.19 13.64
N ASP A 181 2.59 -8.00 13.49
CA ASP A 181 3.23 -6.70 13.76
C ASP A 181 2.73 -5.62 12.79
N VAL A 182 2.50 -6.00 11.52
CA VAL A 182 1.91 -5.09 10.51
C VAL A 182 0.46 -4.75 10.89
N TRP A 183 -0.33 -5.76 11.28
CA TRP A 183 -1.72 -5.53 11.69
C TRP A 183 -1.82 -4.66 12.94
N ASP A 184 -0.99 -4.90 13.95
CA ASP A 184 -0.98 -4.11 15.19
C ASP A 184 -0.67 -2.63 14.91
N LYS A 185 0.24 -2.35 13.99
CA LYS A 185 0.55 -0.98 13.55
C LYS A 185 -0.62 -0.34 12.78
N ILE A 186 -1.24 -1.08 11.89
CA ILE A 186 -2.39 -0.61 11.10
C ILE A 186 -3.57 -0.32 12.03
N SER A 187 -3.94 -1.25 12.91
CA SER A 187 -5.09 -1.09 13.81
C SER A 187 -4.89 0.08 14.79
N ALA A 188 -3.71 0.18 15.40
CA ALA A 188 -3.39 1.32 16.27
C ALA A 188 -3.46 2.67 15.55
N LYS A 189 -3.00 2.72 14.29
CA LYS A 189 -3.07 3.94 13.47
C LYS A 189 -4.50 4.31 13.13
N LEU A 190 -5.34 3.34 12.76
CA LEU A 190 -6.76 3.55 12.48
C LEU A 190 -7.53 4.02 13.72
N GLU A 191 -7.30 3.40 14.88
CA GLU A 191 -7.90 3.81 16.15
C GLU A 191 -7.54 5.27 16.50
N ALA A 192 -6.28 5.66 16.30
CA ALA A 192 -5.83 7.04 16.54
C ALA A 192 -6.45 8.05 15.57
N LEU A 193 -6.85 7.64 14.38
CA LEU A 193 -7.52 8.50 13.39
C LEU A 193 -9.03 8.65 13.64
N GLU A 194 -9.62 7.74 14.43
CA GLU A 194 -11.06 7.75 14.78
C GLU A 194 -11.33 8.37 16.16
N ALA A 195 -10.29 8.64 16.94
CA ALA A 195 -10.35 9.26 18.26
C ALA A 195 -10.46 10.79 18.20
#